data_eec00ce02ea962709aa8490ab3e30420
#
_entry.id   eec00ce02ea962709aa8490ab3e30420
#
_cell.length_a   1.000
_cell.length_b   1.000
_cell.length_c   1.000
_cell.angle_alpha   90.00
_cell.angle_beta   90.00
_cell.angle_gamma   90.00
#
_symmetry.space_group_name_H-M   'P 1'
#
loop_
_entity.id
_entity.type
_entity.pdbx_description
1 polymer ?
#
loop_
_entity_poly.entity_id
_entity_poly.type
_entity_poly.pdbx_seq_one_letter_code
_entity_poly.pdbx_strand_id
1 'polypeptide(L)'
;MSVCGSELRYYRTGAGAPIVLLHPLRAQLEYFVPLLRYLSGTQAEVLAVDLPGHGRSSAPPTDYNAAYFTEAVEGFLDATDIRRAIVVGESIGGAIALALAARHNPRIARVVALNPYDYGRRGGIRRSSPLANALFTAMLWPVAGPVVARSGSRGVLRRVLAGGLHDPGNLPDELLRQMHRCGSLPGHARAFRSLCLHWESWITAREQYPLIEAPVTLAYGDDDWSRPPEREANERAIRPAHTITLTGCGHFSSLENPPEIARLIAQIP
;
A
#
# COMPACT_ATOMS: atom_id res chain seq x y z
N MET A 1 -2.55 8.18 17.63
CA MET A 1 -3.64 7.23 17.98
C MET A 1 -3.04 5.85 18.20
N SER A 2 -3.33 5.21 19.32
CA SER A 2 -2.76 3.89 19.65
C SER A 2 -3.66 2.76 19.13
N VAL A 3 -3.11 1.86 18.31
CA VAL A 3 -3.81 0.71 17.72
C VAL A 3 -2.84 -0.47 17.62
N CYS A 4 -3.22 -1.65 18.10
CA CYS A 4 -2.40 -2.88 18.04
C CYS A 4 -0.96 -2.68 18.51
N GLY A 5 -0.76 -1.89 19.58
CA GLY A 5 0.57 -1.57 20.12
C GLY A 5 1.39 -0.60 19.29
N SER A 6 0.82 -0.02 18.23
CA SER A 6 1.45 1.01 17.40
C SER A 6 0.78 2.37 17.60
N GLU A 7 1.59 3.43 17.73
CA GLU A 7 1.12 4.80 17.65
C GLU A 7 1.04 5.20 16.17
N LEU A 8 -0.19 5.28 15.62
CA LEU A 8 -0.42 5.62 14.23
C LEU A 8 -0.52 7.14 14.04
N ARG A 9 0.22 7.66 13.07
CA ARG A 9 0.02 9.01 12.54
C ARG A 9 -0.98 8.96 11.39
N TYR A 10 -1.90 9.89 11.35
CA TYR A 10 -2.82 10.06 10.24
C TYR A 10 -3.12 11.53 9.96
N TYR A 11 -3.60 11.81 8.77
CA TYR A 11 -4.13 13.10 8.34
C TYR A 11 -5.63 12.92 8.06
N ARG A 12 -6.44 13.89 8.47
CA ARG A 12 -7.90 13.89 8.28
C ARG A 12 -8.32 15.26 7.78
N THR A 13 -9.11 15.29 6.71
CA THR A 13 -9.60 16.53 6.10
C THR A 13 -10.92 16.32 5.40
N GLY A 14 -11.67 17.41 5.19
CA GLY A 14 -12.99 17.37 4.54
C GLY A 14 -14.10 16.88 5.44
N ALA A 15 -15.26 16.68 4.86
CA ALA A 15 -16.46 16.15 5.51
C ALA A 15 -17.34 15.46 4.48
N GLY A 16 -18.04 14.38 4.88
CA GLY A 16 -18.92 13.61 4.01
C GLY A 16 -18.58 12.13 3.99
N ALA A 17 -18.68 11.47 2.82
CA ALA A 17 -18.40 10.06 2.70
C ALA A 17 -16.91 9.77 3.00
N PRO A 18 -16.59 8.83 3.92
CA PRO A 18 -15.20 8.60 4.31
C PRO A 18 -14.42 7.84 3.25
N ILE A 19 -13.21 8.35 2.93
CA ILE A 19 -12.21 7.73 2.09
C ILE A 19 -10.97 7.49 2.95
N VAL A 20 -10.50 6.25 3.01
CA VAL A 20 -9.29 5.87 3.76
C VAL A 20 -8.20 5.48 2.78
N LEU A 21 -7.05 6.14 2.85
CA LEU A 21 -5.91 5.95 1.96
C LEU A 21 -4.80 5.16 2.65
N LEU A 22 -4.41 4.02 2.05
CA LEU A 22 -3.37 3.10 2.52
C LEU A 22 -2.20 3.09 1.53
N HIS A 23 -1.04 3.58 1.96
CA HIS A 23 0.13 3.81 1.13
C HIS A 23 0.93 2.54 0.76
N PRO A 24 1.78 2.59 -0.28
CA PRO A 24 2.70 1.50 -0.64
C PRO A 24 3.78 1.21 0.42
N LEU A 25 4.45 0.06 0.25
CA LEU A 25 5.62 -0.31 1.04
C LEU A 25 6.70 0.79 1.03
N ARG A 26 7.28 1.08 2.20
CA ARG A 26 8.32 2.11 2.39
C ARG A 26 7.85 3.53 2.11
N ALA A 27 6.59 3.75 1.74
CA ALA A 27 5.98 5.06 1.62
C ALA A 27 5.39 5.54 2.97
N GLN A 28 4.58 6.56 2.91
CA GLN A 28 3.94 7.24 4.02
C GLN A 28 2.78 8.10 3.51
N LEU A 29 1.98 8.71 4.36
CA LEU A 29 0.77 9.44 3.97
C LEU A 29 1.05 10.60 2.98
N GLU A 30 2.24 11.21 3.00
CA GLU A 30 2.62 12.24 2.03
C GLU A 30 2.74 11.72 0.59
N TYR A 31 2.77 10.41 0.40
CA TYR A 31 2.66 9.76 -0.90
C TYR A 31 1.39 10.20 -1.65
N PHE A 32 0.31 10.42 -0.92
CA PHE A 32 -0.98 10.81 -1.50
C PHE A 32 -1.17 12.32 -1.69
N VAL A 33 -0.17 13.16 -1.40
CA VAL A 33 -0.31 14.63 -1.57
C VAL A 33 -0.76 15.02 -2.99
N PRO A 34 -0.27 14.42 -4.10
CA PRO A 34 -0.80 14.70 -5.43
C PRO A 34 -2.28 14.35 -5.56
N LEU A 35 -2.70 13.19 -5.07
CA LEU A 35 -4.08 12.71 -5.11
C LEU A 35 -5.02 13.57 -4.24
N LEU A 36 -4.58 13.98 -3.04
CA LEU A 36 -5.36 14.80 -2.12
C LEU A 36 -5.82 16.13 -2.76
N ARG A 37 -5.05 16.68 -3.71
CA ARG A 37 -5.44 17.91 -4.43
C ARG A 37 -6.70 17.72 -5.29
N TYR A 38 -6.92 16.52 -5.80
CA TYR A 38 -8.09 16.18 -6.62
C TYR A 38 -9.28 15.71 -5.76
N LEU A 39 -9.02 15.23 -4.56
CA LEU A 39 -10.06 14.87 -3.60
C LEU A 39 -10.52 16.09 -2.78
N SER A 40 -9.69 17.15 -2.70
CA SER A 40 -10.08 18.39 -2.03
C SER A 40 -11.18 19.09 -2.83
N GLY A 41 -12.25 19.52 -2.12
CA GLY A 41 -13.43 20.13 -2.75
C GLY A 41 -14.51 19.11 -3.15
N THR A 42 -14.28 17.81 -2.99
CA THR A 42 -15.34 16.81 -3.05
C THR A 42 -16.10 16.76 -1.72
N GLN A 43 -17.33 16.23 -1.74
CA GLN A 43 -18.09 15.97 -0.50
C GLN A 43 -17.61 14.66 0.14
N ALA A 44 -16.34 14.59 0.48
CA ALA A 44 -15.71 13.44 1.08
C ALA A 44 -14.86 13.84 2.29
N GLU A 45 -14.83 12.97 3.28
CA GLU A 45 -13.89 13.02 4.38
C GLU A 45 -12.73 12.09 4.05
N VAL A 46 -11.51 12.64 3.92
CA VAL A 46 -10.34 11.87 3.53
C VAL A 46 -9.43 11.66 4.73
N LEU A 47 -9.10 10.40 5.01
CA LEU A 47 -8.12 9.99 6.00
C LEU A 47 -6.95 9.28 5.30
N ALA A 48 -5.74 9.78 5.47
CA ALA A 48 -4.52 9.09 5.04
C ALA A 48 -3.74 8.67 6.28
N VAL A 49 -3.34 7.42 6.38
CA VAL A 49 -2.68 6.87 7.56
C VAL A 49 -1.28 6.36 7.22
N ASP A 50 -0.31 6.64 8.10
CA ASP A 50 0.97 5.94 8.09
C ASP A 50 0.75 4.56 8.71
N LEU A 51 0.96 3.51 7.93
CA LEU A 51 0.88 2.13 8.39
C LEU A 51 1.92 1.85 9.50
N PRO A 52 1.71 0.89 10.41
CA PRO A 52 2.69 0.52 11.42
C PRO A 52 4.09 0.31 10.83
N GLY A 53 5.14 0.88 11.46
CA GLY A 53 6.51 0.77 10.97
C GLY A 53 6.83 1.57 9.70
N HIS A 54 5.91 2.46 9.28
CA HIS A 54 6.07 3.35 8.13
C HIS A 54 5.85 4.81 8.53
N GLY A 55 6.34 5.72 7.71
CA GLY A 55 6.17 7.15 7.91
C GLY A 55 6.66 7.58 9.30
N ARG A 56 5.78 8.24 10.05
CA ARG A 56 6.03 8.63 11.45
C ARG A 56 5.20 7.83 12.45
N SER A 57 4.52 6.78 12.02
CA SER A 57 3.92 5.80 12.92
C SER A 57 5.01 5.00 13.62
N SER A 58 4.75 4.56 14.85
CA SER A 58 5.73 3.79 15.60
C SER A 58 5.99 2.41 15.00
N ALA A 59 7.12 1.83 15.32
CA ALA A 59 7.56 0.52 14.85
C ALA A 59 7.78 -0.45 16.02
N PRO A 60 6.69 -0.97 16.64
CA PRO A 60 6.79 -1.91 17.77
C PRO A 60 7.51 -3.20 17.37
N PRO A 61 8.10 -3.94 18.34
CA PRO A 61 8.80 -5.20 18.10
C PRO A 61 7.82 -6.37 17.92
N THR A 62 7.23 -6.46 16.73
CA THR A 62 6.28 -7.49 16.35
C THR A 62 6.56 -8.04 14.95
N ASP A 63 5.84 -9.07 14.55
CA ASP A 63 5.87 -9.62 13.21
C ASP A 63 4.99 -8.80 12.26
N TYR A 64 5.62 -8.20 11.26
CA TYR A 64 4.95 -7.38 10.25
C TYR A 64 4.42 -8.25 9.12
N ASN A 65 3.37 -9.01 9.41
CA ASN A 65 2.65 -9.88 8.47
C ASN A 65 1.32 -9.27 8.02
N ALA A 66 0.64 -9.90 7.06
CA ALA A 66 -0.63 -9.42 6.52
C ALA A 66 -1.71 -9.26 7.61
N ALA A 67 -1.78 -10.19 8.57
CA ALA A 67 -2.76 -10.15 9.66
C ALA A 67 -2.56 -8.92 10.53
N TYR A 68 -1.31 -8.64 10.96
CA TYR A 68 -0.99 -7.48 11.80
C TYR A 68 -1.38 -6.15 11.12
N PHE A 69 -1.06 -5.98 9.84
CA PHE A 69 -1.45 -4.78 9.11
C PHE A 69 -2.97 -4.65 8.96
N THR A 70 -3.65 -5.77 8.66
CA THR A 70 -5.12 -5.78 8.54
C THR A 70 -5.79 -5.41 9.86
N GLU A 71 -5.34 -5.99 10.97
CA GLU A 71 -5.83 -5.68 12.33
C GLU A 71 -5.54 -4.22 12.73
N ALA A 72 -4.37 -3.68 12.36
CA ALA A 72 -4.05 -2.29 12.62
C ALA A 72 -4.97 -1.32 11.86
N VAL A 73 -5.30 -1.61 10.60
CA VAL A 73 -6.25 -0.79 9.83
C VAL A 73 -7.68 -0.96 10.35
N GLU A 74 -8.07 -2.17 10.72
CA GLU A 74 -9.37 -2.44 11.34
C GLU A 74 -9.54 -1.64 12.63
N GLY A 75 -8.57 -1.72 13.54
CA GLY A 75 -8.56 -0.92 14.77
C GLY A 75 -8.49 0.59 14.51
N PHE A 76 -7.85 1.03 13.43
CA PHE A 76 -7.86 2.44 13.00
C PHE A 76 -9.27 2.90 12.60
N LEU A 77 -10.00 2.10 11.81
CA LEU A 77 -11.39 2.39 11.44
C LEU A 77 -12.30 2.44 12.66
N ASP A 78 -12.10 1.53 13.61
CA ASP A 78 -12.86 1.50 14.87
C ASP A 78 -12.60 2.75 15.72
N ALA A 79 -11.34 3.07 15.94
CA ALA A 79 -10.93 4.18 16.80
C ALA A 79 -11.25 5.57 16.22
N THR A 80 -11.41 5.67 14.89
CA THR A 80 -11.86 6.90 14.21
C THR A 80 -13.37 6.98 14.01
N ASP A 81 -14.11 5.96 14.45
CA ASP A 81 -15.56 5.77 14.22
C ASP A 81 -15.97 5.89 12.74
N ILE A 82 -15.11 5.49 11.85
CA ILE A 82 -15.39 5.48 10.41
C ILE A 82 -16.42 4.40 10.11
N ARG A 83 -17.42 4.76 9.33
CA ARG A 83 -18.50 3.85 8.89
C ARG A 83 -18.66 3.94 7.39
N ARG A 84 -18.80 2.79 6.71
CA ARG A 84 -19.02 2.70 5.26
C ARG A 84 -17.97 3.44 4.43
N ALA A 85 -16.69 3.21 4.76
CA ALA A 85 -15.56 3.82 4.06
C ALA A 85 -15.35 3.25 2.64
N ILE A 86 -14.90 4.10 1.74
CA ILE A 86 -14.17 3.68 0.55
C ILE A 86 -12.71 3.50 0.98
N VAL A 87 -12.23 2.27 1.01
CA VAL A 87 -10.82 1.97 1.33
C VAL A 87 -10.02 1.92 0.04
N VAL A 88 -9.12 2.87 -0.12
CA VAL A 88 -8.22 2.98 -1.28
C VAL A 88 -6.83 2.58 -0.85
N GLY A 89 -6.30 1.52 -1.41
CA GLY A 89 -4.95 1.07 -1.08
C GLY A 89 -4.10 0.86 -2.32
N GLU A 90 -2.83 1.19 -2.24
CA GLU A 90 -1.88 0.95 -3.31
C GLU A 90 -0.77 0.01 -2.87
N SER A 91 -0.40 -0.94 -3.73
CA SER A 91 0.62 -1.95 -3.45
C SER A 91 0.25 -2.82 -2.23
N ILE A 92 1.06 -2.83 -1.15
CA ILE A 92 0.69 -3.50 0.10
C ILE A 92 -0.58 -2.91 0.70
N GLY A 93 -0.81 -1.60 0.55
CA GLY A 93 -2.06 -0.95 0.98
C GLY A 93 -3.28 -1.54 0.25
N GLY A 94 -3.13 -1.88 -1.04
CA GLY A 94 -4.15 -2.57 -1.83
C GLY A 94 -4.41 -3.99 -1.33
N ALA A 95 -3.35 -4.75 -1.04
CA ALA A 95 -3.47 -6.08 -0.47
C ALA A 95 -4.11 -6.06 0.94
N ILE A 96 -3.78 -5.05 1.78
CA ILE A 96 -4.43 -4.83 3.09
C ILE A 96 -5.92 -4.54 2.90
N ALA A 97 -6.29 -3.65 1.98
CA ALA A 97 -7.69 -3.30 1.73
C ALA A 97 -8.52 -4.52 1.30
N LEU A 98 -7.96 -5.37 0.44
CA LEU A 98 -8.60 -6.62 0.01
C LEU A 98 -8.72 -7.63 1.16
N ALA A 99 -7.65 -7.81 1.95
CA ALA A 99 -7.67 -8.70 3.11
C ALA A 99 -8.68 -8.24 4.17
N LEU A 100 -8.81 -6.94 4.37
CA LEU A 100 -9.79 -6.34 5.27
C LEU A 100 -11.23 -6.55 4.77
N ALA A 101 -11.48 -6.39 3.47
CA ALA A 101 -12.79 -6.66 2.86
C ALA A 101 -13.18 -8.15 2.99
N ALA A 102 -12.22 -9.07 2.88
CA ALA A 102 -12.46 -10.51 3.06
C ALA A 102 -12.89 -10.90 4.48
N ARG A 103 -12.69 -10.03 5.47
CA ARG A 103 -13.18 -10.21 6.86
C ARG A 103 -14.62 -9.75 7.07
N HIS A 104 -15.34 -9.34 6.02
CA HIS A 104 -16.70 -8.82 6.09
C HIS A 104 -16.86 -7.64 7.06
N ASN A 105 -15.86 -6.75 7.14
CA ASN A 105 -15.89 -5.61 8.03
C ASN A 105 -17.02 -4.63 7.61
N PRO A 106 -18.06 -4.40 8.44
CA PRO A 106 -19.21 -3.57 8.06
C PRO A 106 -18.86 -2.08 7.88
N ARG A 107 -17.66 -1.68 8.28
CA ARG A 107 -17.15 -0.32 8.09
C ARG A 107 -16.65 -0.06 6.65
N ILE A 108 -16.59 -1.10 5.81
CA ILE A 108 -16.18 -0.97 4.42
C ILE A 108 -17.41 -0.93 3.52
N ALA A 109 -17.54 0.14 2.76
CA ALA A 109 -18.56 0.23 1.71
C ALA A 109 -18.03 -0.29 0.37
N ARG A 110 -16.74 -0.04 0.09
CA ARG A 110 -16.10 -0.38 -1.19
C ARG A 110 -14.57 -0.39 -1.04
N VAL A 111 -13.91 -1.15 -1.91
CA VAL A 111 -12.45 -1.15 -2.03
C VAL A 111 -12.03 -0.67 -3.42
N VAL A 112 -10.99 0.18 -3.45
CA VAL A 112 -10.21 0.50 -4.66
C VAL A 112 -8.78 0.02 -4.42
N ALA A 113 -8.42 -1.10 -5.02
CA ALA A 113 -7.09 -1.68 -4.89
C ALA A 113 -6.25 -1.34 -6.13
N LEU A 114 -5.25 -0.50 -5.92
CA LEU A 114 -4.32 -0.04 -6.95
C LEU A 114 -3.07 -0.92 -6.91
N ASN A 115 -2.75 -1.60 -8.00
CA ASN A 115 -1.56 -2.44 -8.12
C ASN A 115 -1.32 -3.32 -6.88
N PRO A 116 -2.31 -4.08 -6.36
CA PRO A 116 -2.18 -4.80 -5.10
C PRO A 116 -0.98 -5.74 -5.13
N TYR A 117 -0.16 -5.67 -4.07
CA TYR A 117 1.08 -6.44 -3.99
C TYR A 117 0.87 -7.73 -3.19
N ASP A 118 0.27 -8.73 -3.83
CA ASP A 118 -0.18 -10.01 -3.23
C ASP A 118 0.31 -11.25 -3.99
N TYR A 119 1.31 -11.08 -4.84
CA TYR A 119 1.89 -12.15 -5.63
C TYR A 119 3.19 -12.69 -5.03
N GLY A 120 3.64 -13.84 -5.53
CA GLY A 120 4.71 -14.64 -4.93
C GLY A 120 6.03 -13.90 -4.67
N ARG A 121 6.81 -14.44 -3.72
CA ARG A 121 8.08 -13.90 -3.22
C ARG A 121 9.08 -13.48 -4.31
N ARG A 122 9.05 -14.10 -5.49
CA ARG A 122 9.91 -13.75 -6.64
C ARG A 122 9.28 -12.73 -7.58
N GLY A 123 8.12 -12.19 -7.21
CA GLY A 123 7.37 -11.21 -7.98
C GLY A 123 7.70 -9.77 -7.64
N GLY A 124 6.91 -8.86 -8.21
CA GLY A 124 6.87 -7.44 -7.87
C GLY A 124 8.20 -6.72 -8.01
N ILE A 125 8.53 -5.94 -7.00
CA ILE A 125 9.73 -5.09 -6.94
C ILE A 125 11.04 -5.82 -7.29
N ARG A 126 11.12 -7.13 -7.04
CA ARG A 126 12.30 -7.93 -7.42
C ARG A 126 12.45 -8.10 -8.94
N ARG A 127 11.37 -7.87 -9.70
CA ARG A 127 11.38 -7.87 -11.17
C ARG A 127 11.84 -6.53 -11.75
N SER A 128 11.80 -5.45 -10.95
CA SER A 128 12.10 -4.09 -11.43
C SER A 128 13.56 -3.93 -11.88
N SER A 129 14.50 -4.60 -11.20
CA SER A 129 15.90 -4.53 -11.57
C SER A 129 16.75 -5.62 -10.88
N PRO A 130 17.94 -5.99 -11.45
CA PRO A 130 18.90 -6.87 -10.77
C PRO A 130 19.31 -6.34 -9.38
N LEU A 131 19.45 -5.03 -9.23
CA LEU A 131 19.77 -4.38 -7.95
C LEU A 131 18.67 -4.63 -6.92
N ALA A 132 17.41 -4.40 -7.27
CA ALA A 132 16.28 -4.66 -6.39
C ALA A 132 16.24 -6.13 -5.98
N ASN A 133 16.38 -7.05 -6.94
CA ASN A 133 16.41 -8.48 -6.64
C ASN A 133 17.54 -8.86 -5.68
N ALA A 134 18.76 -8.33 -5.87
CA ALA A 134 19.90 -8.59 -5.00
C ALA A 134 19.66 -8.05 -3.58
N LEU A 135 19.17 -6.82 -3.45
CA LEU A 135 18.86 -6.19 -2.15
C LEU A 135 17.79 -6.96 -1.38
N PHE A 136 16.68 -7.31 -2.02
CA PHE A 136 15.60 -8.07 -1.38
C PHE A 136 16.02 -9.51 -1.07
N THR A 137 16.92 -10.12 -1.84
CA THR A 137 17.51 -11.42 -1.51
C THR A 137 18.41 -11.32 -0.29
N ALA A 138 19.32 -10.34 -0.25
CA ALA A 138 20.22 -10.13 0.87
C ALA A 138 19.47 -9.77 2.17
N MET A 139 18.34 -9.07 2.07
CA MET A 139 17.48 -8.74 3.20
C MET A 139 16.97 -9.97 3.97
N LEU A 140 16.81 -11.10 3.27
CA LEU A 140 16.33 -12.34 3.88
C LEU A 140 17.42 -13.09 4.64
N TRP A 141 18.70 -12.78 4.44
CA TRP A 141 19.80 -13.48 5.12
C TRP A 141 19.89 -13.10 6.60
N PRO A 142 20.17 -14.05 7.51
CA PRO A 142 20.19 -13.80 8.95
C PRO A 142 21.17 -12.70 9.37
N VAL A 143 22.38 -12.71 8.81
CA VAL A 143 23.48 -11.78 9.16
C VAL A 143 23.44 -10.52 8.30
N ALA A 144 23.37 -10.65 6.98
CA ALA A 144 23.40 -9.51 6.06
C ALA A 144 22.09 -8.69 6.10
N GLY A 145 20.94 -9.34 6.31
CA GLY A 145 19.64 -8.72 6.24
C GLY A 145 19.47 -7.50 7.17
N PRO A 146 19.82 -7.55 8.44
CA PRO A 146 19.75 -6.40 9.34
C PRO A 146 20.62 -5.21 8.88
N VAL A 147 21.77 -5.48 8.27
CA VAL A 147 22.67 -4.44 7.74
C VAL A 147 22.05 -3.82 6.49
N VAL A 148 21.61 -4.65 5.54
CA VAL A 148 20.95 -4.20 4.30
C VAL A 148 19.71 -3.38 4.60
N ALA A 149 18.87 -3.79 5.57
CA ALA A 149 17.67 -3.07 5.97
C ALA A 149 17.98 -1.65 6.47
N ARG A 150 19.14 -1.44 7.12
CA ARG A 150 19.59 -0.15 7.66
C ARG A 150 20.36 0.71 6.66
N SER A 151 21.00 0.11 5.67
CA SER A 151 22.01 0.77 4.81
C SER A 151 21.45 1.51 3.61
N GLY A 152 20.11 1.62 3.46
CA GLY A 152 19.50 2.21 2.28
C GLY A 152 19.84 3.69 2.10
N SER A 153 20.74 4.01 1.16
CA SER A 153 20.96 5.40 0.75
C SER A 153 19.77 5.94 -0.06
N ARG A 154 19.60 7.27 -0.06
CA ARG A 154 18.56 7.92 -0.88
C ARG A 154 18.68 7.58 -2.35
N GLY A 155 19.91 7.47 -2.89
CA GLY A 155 20.17 7.09 -4.28
C GLY A 155 19.73 5.66 -4.61
N VAL A 156 19.95 4.71 -3.69
CA VAL A 156 19.46 3.33 -3.84
C VAL A 156 17.94 3.31 -3.79
N LEU A 157 17.33 4.01 -2.82
CA LEU A 157 15.87 4.10 -2.71
C LEU A 157 15.26 4.68 -4.00
N ARG A 158 15.82 5.79 -4.52
CA ARG A 158 15.40 6.38 -5.80
C ARG A 158 15.45 5.35 -6.93
N ARG A 159 16.57 4.66 -7.07
CA ARG A 159 16.77 3.69 -8.19
C ARG A 159 15.79 2.53 -8.12
N VAL A 160 15.47 2.05 -6.90
CA VAL A 160 14.51 0.98 -6.71
C VAL A 160 13.08 1.44 -7.01
N LEU A 161 12.69 2.62 -6.52
CA LEU A 161 11.35 3.17 -6.74
C LEU A 161 11.13 3.57 -8.21
N ALA A 162 12.14 4.16 -8.85
CA ALA A 162 12.09 4.52 -10.26
C ALA A 162 11.81 3.32 -11.18
N GLY A 163 12.25 2.12 -10.80
CA GLY A 163 11.92 0.90 -11.52
C GLY A 163 10.47 0.43 -11.41
N GLY A 164 9.63 1.14 -10.67
CA GLY A 164 8.19 0.91 -10.56
C GLY A 164 7.35 2.05 -11.12
N LEU A 165 7.96 3.02 -11.77
CA LEU A 165 7.27 4.12 -12.44
C LEU A 165 7.35 3.92 -13.95
N HIS A 166 6.28 4.27 -14.65
CA HIS A 166 6.28 4.42 -16.11
C HIS A 166 7.24 5.56 -16.50
N ASP A 167 7.10 6.72 -15.86
CA ASP A 167 8.05 7.83 -15.97
C ASP A 167 8.78 8.07 -14.63
N PRO A 168 10.09 7.73 -14.54
CA PRO A 168 10.91 7.98 -13.35
C PRO A 168 10.95 9.46 -12.90
N GLY A 169 10.62 10.40 -13.78
CA GLY A 169 10.50 11.83 -13.48
C GLY A 169 9.35 12.16 -12.52
N ASN A 170 8.35 11.29 -12.44
CA ASN A 170 7.19 11.46 -11.55
C ASN A 170 7.49 11.19 -10.06
N LEU A 171 8.72 10.79 -9.70
CA LEU A 171 9.10 10.62 -8.28
C LEU A 171 9.55 11.94 -7.66
N PRO A 172 8.74 12.60 -6.79
CA PRO A 172 9.10 13.88 -6.20
C PRO A 172 10.30 13.75 -5.26
N ASP A 173 11.28 14.64 -5.42
CA ASP A 173 12.49 14.65 -4.57
C ASP A 173 12.18 14.85 -3.09
N GLU A 174 11.17 15.67 -2.78
CA GLU A 174 10.77 15.89 -1.38
C GLU A 174 10.18 14.63 -0.77
N LEU A 175 9.30 13.93 -1.48
CA LEU A 175 8.77 12.64 -1.02
C LEU A 175 9.90 11.64 -0.76
N LEU A 176 10.86 11.53 -1.69
CA LEU A 176 12.02 10.65 -1.55
C LEU A 176 12.87 11.00 -0.32
N ARG A 177 13.08 12.31 -0.06
CA ARG A 177 13.79 12.77 1.16
C ARG A 177 13.06 12.36 2.42
N GLN A 178 11.75 12.53 2.45
CA GLN A 178 10.91 12.17 3.59
C GLN A 178 10.89 10.65 3.82
N MET A 179 10.71 9.86 2.78
CA MET A 179 10.76 8.38 2.85
C MET A 179 12.10 7.89 3.40
N HIS A 180 13.21 8.49 2.96
CA HIS A 180 14.54 8.15 3.46
C HIS A 180 14.69 8.49 4.95
N ARG A 181 14.24 9.68 5.38
CA ARG A 181 14.28 10.11 6.80
C ARG A 181 13.42 9.18 7.67
N CYS A 182 12.18 8.91 7.26
CA CYS A 182 11.26 8.04 8.00
C CYS A 182 11.81 6.61 8.09
N GLY A 183 12.36 6.08 7.00
CA GLY A 183 12.98 4.74 7.01
C GLY A 183 14.19 4.59 7.95
N SER A 184 14.76 5.72 8.40
CA SER A 184 15.87 5.76 9.37
C SER A 184 15.41 5.91 10.82
N LEU A 185 14.11 6.04 11.09
CA LEU A 185 13.57 6.11 12.43
C LEU A 185 13.76 4.79 13.20
N PRO A 186 13.83 4.84 14.56
CA PRO A 186 13.99 3.65 15.38
C PRO A 186 12.96 2.57 15.05
N GLY A 187 13.42 1.34 14.84
CA GLY A 187 12.55 0.19 14.56
C GLY A 187 12.13 0.02 13.10
N HIS A 188 12.13 1.06 12.25
CA HIS A 188 11.61 1.00 10.87
C HIS A 188 12.39 0.03 9.99
N ALA A 189 13.71 -0.03 10.08
CA ALA A 189 14.51 -1.01 9.34
C ALA A 189 14.17 -2.46 9.74
N ARG A 190 13.90 -2.69 11.04
CA ARG A 190 13.46 -4.00 11.53
C ARG A 190 12.06 -4.34 11.05
N ALA A 191 11.13 -3.38 11.13
CA ALA A 191 9.75 -3.54 10.63
C ALA A 191 9.74 -3.89 9.14
N PHE A 192 10.50 -3.16 8.32
CA PHE A 192 10.64 -3.42 6.91
C PHE A 192 11.22 -4.82 6.62
N ARG A 193 12.29 -5.21 7.34
CA ARG A 193 12.84 -6.55 7.22
C ARG A 193 11.85 -7.63 7.64
N SER A 194 11.13 -7.43 8.74
CA SER A 194 10.10 -8.37 9.22
C SER A 194 9.01 -8.58 8.16
N LEU A 195 8.52 -7.51 7.52
CA LEU A 195 7.58 -7.61 6.42
C LEU A 195 8.13 -8.48 5.27
N CYS A 196 9.40 -8.27 4.89
CA CYS A 196 10.05 -9.08 3.84
C CYS A 196 10.19 -10.56 4.24
N LEU A 197 10.42 -10.86 5.52
CA LEU A 197 10.50 -12.23 6.02
C LEU A 197 9.14 -12.92 6.04
N HIS A 198 8.06 -12.20 6.34
CA HIS A 198 6.70 -12.71 6.42
C HIS A 198 5.92 -12.58 5.09
N TRP A 199 6.62 -12.52 3.97
CA TRP A 199 6.00 -12.31 2.66
C TRP A 199 4.93 -13.36 2.31
N GLU A 200 5.11 -14.59 2.76
CA GLU A 200 4.14 -15.68 2.51
C GLU A 200 2.75 -15.38 3.09
N SER A 201 2.68 -14.55 4.15
CA SER A 201 1.39 -14.18 4.76
C SER A 201 0.46 -13.43 3.80
N TRP A 202 1.00 -12.70 2.83
CA TRP A 202 0.22 -12.00 1.80
C TRP A 202 -0.40 -12.97 0.81
N ILE A 203 0.33 -14.06 0.46
CA ILE A 203 -0.19 -15.12 -0.40
C ILE A 203 -1.31 -15.86 0.31
N THR A 204 -1.12 -16.19 1.59
CA THR A 204 -2.15 -16.84 2.42
C THR A 204 -3.38 -15.92 2.59
N ALA A 205 -3.19 -14.62 2.81
CA ALA A 205 -4.30 -13.66 2.89
C ALA A 205 -5.14 -13.65 1.61
N ARG A 206 -4.52 -13.81 0.45
CA ARG A 206 -5.17 -13.88 -0.85
C ARG A 206 -6.12 -15.08 -0.99
N GLU A 207 -5.91 -16.17 -0.26
CA GLU A 207 -6.80 -17.33 -0.23
C GLU A 207 -8.19 -16.96 0.31
N GLN A 208 -8.31 -15.86 1.05
CA GLN A 208 -9.58 -15.34 1.57
C GLN A 208 -10.34 -14.45 0.57
N TYR A 209 -9.76 -14.05 -0.55
CA TYR A 209 -10.39 -13.16 -1.53
C TYR A 209 -11.74 -13.65 -2.08
N PRO A 210 -11.99 -14.97 -2.24
CA PRO A 210 -13.34 -15.47 -2.61
C PRO A 210 -14.44 -15.11 -1.60
N LEU A 211 -14.09 -14.72 -0.38
CA LEU A 211 -15.04 -14.30 0.65
C LEU A 211 -15.43 -12.81 0.54
N ILE A 212 -14.79 -12.02 -0.34
CA ILE A 212 -15.09 -10.60 -0.49
C ILE A 212 -16.48 -10.42 -1.10
N GLU A 213 -17.36 -9.71 -0.37
CA GLU A 213 -18.70 -9.35 -0.81
C GLU A 213 -18.81 -7.85 -1.18
N ALA A 214 -17.96 -7.02 -0.58
CA ALA A 214 -17.92 -5.59 -0.87
C ALA A 214 -17.53 -5.33 -2.33
N PRO A 215 -18.11 -4.33 -3.01
CA PRO A 215 -17.68 -3.94 -4.36
C PRO A 215 -16.18 -3.61 -4.39
N VAL A 216 -15.47 -4.14 -5.38
CA VAL A 216 -14.03 -3.94 -5.55
C VAL A 216 -13.74 -3.36 -6.93
N THR A 217 -12.91 -2.33 -6.99
CA THR A 217 -12.21 -1.92 -8.20
C THR A 217 -10.76 -2.37 -8.10
N LEU A 218 -10.32 -3.23 -9.01
CA LEU A 218 -8.92 -3.58 -9.21
C LEU A 218 -8.38 -2.69 -10.31
N ALA A 219 -7.38 -1.87 -10.03
CA ALA A 219 -6.76 -1.03 -11.04
C ALA A 219 -5.26 -1.33 -11.14
N TYR A 220 -4.79 -1.59 -12.34
CA TYR A 220 -3.39 -1.94 -12.61
C TYR A 220 -2.81 -1.00 -13.65
N GLY A 221 -1.63 -0.46 -13.38
CA GLY A 221 -0.83 0.21 -14.40
C GLY A 221 -0.46 -0.75 -15.54
N ASP A 222 -0.40 -0.27 -16.77
CA ASP A 222 0.03 -1.08 -17.92
C ASP A 222 1.50 -1.54 -17.76
N ASP A 223 2.33 -0.74 -17.10
CA ASP A 223 3.73 -1.06 -16.74
C ASP A 223 3.90 -1.51 -15.27
N ASP A 224 2.83 -1.95 -14.59
CA ASP A 224 2.94 -2.50 -13.24
C ASP A 224 3.78 -3.78 -13.18
N TRP A 225 4.37 -4.04 -12.04
CA TRP A 225 5.16 -5.24 -11.76
C TRP A 225 4.36 -6.55 -11.80
N SER A 226 3.03 -6.50 -11.62
CA SER A 226 2.17 -7.68 -11.73
C SER A 226 2.11 -8.16 -13.19
N ARG A 227 1.96 -9.46 -13.36
CA ARG A 227 1.82 -10.10 -14.67
C ARG A 227 0.34 -10.42 -14.96
N PRO A 228 -0.06 -10.51 -16.23
CA PRO A 228 -1.44 -10.84 -16.58
C PRO A 228 -2.03 -12.04 -15.80
N PRO A 229 -1.34 -13.18 -15.65
CA PRO A 229 -1.90 -14.31 -14.88
C PRO A 229 -2.15 -14.00 -13.40
N GLU A 230 -1.36 -13.07 -12.79
CA GLU A 230 -1.52 -12.65 -11.39
C GLU A 230 -2.76 -11.76 -11.25
N ARG A 231 -2.96 -10.82 -12.20
CA ARG A 231 -4.13 -9.93 -12.28
C ARG A 231 -5.42 -10.72 -12.51
N GLU A 232 -5.41 -11.61 -13.50
CA GLU A 232 -6.53 -12.50 -13.79
C GLU A 232 -6.89 -13.43 -12.63
N ALA A 233 -5.89 -13.87 -11.84
CA ALA A 233 -6.14 -14.68 -10.67
C ALA A 233 -6.90 -13.90 -9.58
N ASN A 234 -6.60 -12.61 -9.40
CA ASN A 234 -7.34 -11.73 -8.50
C ASN A 234 -8.76 -11.47 -9.00
N GLU A 235 -8.91 -11.17 -10.29
CA GLU A 235 -10.22 -10.97 -10.92
C GLU A 235 -11.13 -12.20 -10.79
N ARG A 236 -10.58 -13.40 -10.99
CA ARG A 236 -11.34 -14.65 -10.81
C ARG A 236 -11.70 -14.92 -9.36
N ALA A 237 -10.83 -14.55 -8.41
CA ALA A 237 -11.04 -14.79 -6.99
C ALA A 237 -12.07 -13.83 -6.38
N ILE A 238 -12.10 -12.59 -6.84
CA ILE A 238 -12.95 -11.52 -6.30
C ILE A 238 -14.14 -11.31 -7.24
N ARG A 239 -15.25 -11.98 -6.96
CA ARG A 239 -16.44 -11.95 -7.84
C ARG A 239 -17.04 -10.56 -8.05
N PRO A 240 -17.13 -9.66 -7.04
CA PRO A 240 -17.63 -8.30 -7.25
C PRO A 240 -16.55 -7.34 -7.81
N ALA A 241 -15.47 -7.85 -8.40
CA ALA A 241 -14.40 -7.00 -8.93
C ALA A 241 -14.75 -6.42 -10.30
N HIS A 242 -14.45 -5.13 -10.45
CA HIS A 242 -14.32 -4.44 -11.73
C HIS A 242 -12.84 -4.15 -11.96
N THR A 243 -12.25 -4.67 -13.04
CA THR A 243 -10.82 -4.53 -13.33
C THR A 243 -10.58 -3.44 -14.38
N ILE A 244 -9.62 -2.56 -14.11
CA ILE A 244 -9.25 -1.42 -14.96
C ILE A 244 -7.75 -1.44 -15.21
N THR A 245 -7.35 -1.13 -16.45
CA THR A 245 -5.95 -0.84 -16.79
C THR A 245 -5.73 0.66 -16.84
N LEU A 246 -4.73 1.14 -16.13
CA LEU A 246 -4.32 2.55 -16.09
C LEU A 246 -3.19 2.77 -17.10
N THR A 247 -3.50 3.42 -18.19
CA THR A 247 -2.53 3.68 -19.27
C THR A 247 -1.48 4.68 -18.83
N GLY A 248 -0.22 4.43 -19.18
CA GLY A 248 0.92 5.27 -18.83
C GLY A 248 1.22 5.29 -17.33
N CYS A 249 0.89 4.22 -16.62
CA CYS A 249 1.14 4.07 -15.20
C CYS A 249 1.95 2.81 -14.91
N GLY A 250 2.92 2.93 -14.03
CA GLY A 250 3.62 1.82 -13.41
C GLY A 250 2.94 1.37 -12.11
N HIS A 251 3.76 0.93 -11.16
CA HIS A 251 3.33 0.43 -9.85
C HIS A 251 2.84 1.54 -8.89
N PHE A 252 3.18 2.81 -9.15
CA PHE A 252 2.88 3.94 -8.28
C PHE A 252 1.88 4.90 -8.95
N SER A 253 0.72 4.37 -9.32
CA SER A 253 -0.30 5.05 -10.12
C SER A 253 -0.82 6.34 -9.48
N SER A 254 -0.88 6.43 -8.14
CA SER A 254 -1.30 7.65 -7.44
C SER A 254 -0.30 8.81 -7.57
N LEU A 255 0.95 8.54 -7.95
CA LEU A 255 1.93 9.57 -8.30
C LEU A 255 1.85 9.96 -9.78
N GLU A 256 1.56 8.98 -10.65
CA GLU A 256 1.64 9.15 -12.10
C GLU A 256 0.35 9.68 -12.72
N ASN A 257 -0.80 9.25 -12.21
CA ASN A 257 -2.09 9.69 -12.72
C ASN A 257 -3.13 9.97 -11.61
N PRO A 258 -2.84 10.89 -10.69
CA PRO A 258 -3.74 11.20 -9.57
C PRO A 258 -5.15 11.66 -9.98
N PRO A 259 -5.37 12.38 -11.11
CA PRO A 259 -6.74 12.73 -11.52
C PRO A 259 -7.58 11.51 -11.88
N GLU A 260 -7.00 10.52 -12.58
CA GLU A 260 -7.72 9.29 -12.91
C GLU A 260 -8.04 8.46 -11.66
N ILE A 261 -7.10 8.37 -10.71
CA ILE A 261 -7.35 7.71 -9.43
C ILE A 261 -8.49 8.42 -8.67
N ALA A 262 -8.50 9.75 -8.62
CA ALA A 262 -9.60 10.50 -8.01
C ALA A 262 -10.94 10.22 -8.69
N ARG A 263 -10.96 10.14 -10.03
CA ARG A 263 -12.14 9.77 -10.81
C ARG A 263 -12.66 8.36 -10.46
N LEU A 264 -11.77 7.38 -10.35
CA LEU A 264 -12.13 6.01 -9.94
C LEU A 264 -12.71 5.95 -8.54
N ILE A 265 -12.18 6.77 -7.63
CA ILE A 265 -12.71 6.88 -6.26
C ILE A 265 -14.10 7.51 -6.27
N ALA A 266 -14.31 8.55 -7.07
CA ALA A 266 -15.59 9.28 -7.17
C ALA A 266 -16.68 8.51 -7.93
N GLN A 267 -16.34 7.53 -8.78
CA GLN A 267 -17.30 6.67 -9.46
C GLN A 267 -17.98 5.74 -8.46
N ILE A 268 -18.97 6.28 -7.74
CA ILE A 268 -19.88 5.51 -6.90
C ILE A 268 -20.97 4.98 -7.84
N PRO A 269 -21.25 3.65 -7.89
CA PRO A 269 -22.46 3.17 -8.51
C PRO A 269 -23.67 3.61 -7.66
#